data_67602f5f239ce78808d787490c6a7d36
#
_entry.id   67602f5f239ce78808d787490c6a7d36
#
_cell.length_a   1.000
_cell.length_b   1.000
_cell.length_c   1.000
_cell.angle_alpha   90.00
_cell.angle_beta   90.00
_cell.angle_gamma   90.00
#
_symmetry.space_group_name_H-M   'P 1'
#
loop_
_entity.id
_entity.type
_entity.pdbx_description
1 polymer ?
#
loop_
_entity_poly.entity_id
_entity_poly.type
_entity_poly.pdbx_seq_one_letter_code
_entity_poly.pdbx_strand_id
1 'polypeptide(L)'
;MSYLELLPAVDVKDGRAVRLVQGELDKESIYGAPLDVALEFQAAGAEWLHLVDLDAAFGRGENSALLAEVVGKLDIKVELSGGIRDDESLRRALATGCRRVNLGTAALEDPEWTARVIAEHGDRIAVGLDVRGHTLAARGWTQEGGDLFETLERLDRDGCARYVVTDVAKDGTLAGPNLELLKSVCAATTKPVIASGGISSLDDIAALTALVGTGVEGAIVGKALYAGKFTLQEALKVSGK
;
A
#
# COMPACT_ATOMS: atom_id res chain seq x y z
N MET A 1 -4.67 6.08 -23.14
CA MET A 1 -4.41 7.15 -22.18
C MET A 1 -4.05 6.48 -20.89
N SER A 2 -2.97 6.86 -20.25
CA SER A 2 -2.60 6.36 -18.93
C SER A 2 -3.44 7.10 -17.88
N TYR A 3 -4.09 6.36 -17.00
CA TYR A 3 -4.83 6.89 -15.84
C TYR A 3 -4.12 6.51 -14.55
N LEU A 4 -4.42 7.20 -13.46
CA LEU A 4 -3.91 6.85 -12.13
C LEU A 4 -4.74 5.70 -11.55
N GLU A 5 -4.12 4.55 -11.25
CA GLU A 5 -4.82 3.46 -10.56
C GLU A 5 -5.14 3.86 -9.12
N LEU A 6 -6.39 3.71 -8.70
CA LEU A 6 -6.77 3.95 -7.31
C LEU A 6 -6.96 2.62 -6.58
N LEU A 7 -6.29 2.50 -5.43
CA LEU A 7 -6.37 1.36 -4.54
C LEU A 7 -7.02 1.83 -3.21
N PRO A 8 -8.34 1.71 -3.06
CA PRO A 8 -8.95 1.91 -1.74
C PRO A 8 -8.30 0.98 -0.71
N ALA A 9 -8.05 1.48 0.49
CA ALA A 9 -7.38 0.73 1.53
C ALA A 9 -8.38 0.15 2.53
N VAL A 10 -8.21 -1.14 2.86
CA VAL A 10 -8.88 -1.81 3.97
C VAL A 10 -7.82 -2.38 4.90
N ASP A 11 -7.69 -1.80 6.07
CA ASP A 11 -6.82 -2.28 7.14
C ASP A 11 -7.63 -3.16 8.08
N VAL A 12 -7.10 -4.32 8.40
CA VAL A 12 -7.77 -5.31 9.29
C VAL A 12 -7.01 -5.41 10.60
N LYS A 13 -7.73 -5.19 11.70
CA LYS A 13 -7.25 -5.38 13.07
C LYS A 13 -8.34 -6.05 13.89
N ASP A 14 -7.99 -7.08 14.65
CA ASP A 14 -8.94 -7.86 15.47
C ASP A 14 -10.19 -8.30 14.66
N GLY A 15 -10.00 -8.71 13.40
CA GLY A 15 -11.07 -9.13 12.49
C GLY A 15 -11.99 -8.01 11.99
N ARG A 16 -11.65 -6.74 12.18
CA ARG A 16 -12.46 -5.58 11.78
C ARG A 16 -11.71 -4.66 10.85
N ALA A 17 -12.45 -3.99 9.96
CA ALA A 17 -11.91 -2.90 9.15
C ALA A 17 -11.71 -1.66 10.04
N VAL A 18 -10.48 -1.15 10.07
CA VAL A 18 -10.09 0.00 10.90
C VAL A 18 -9.30 1.02 10.10
N ARG A 19 -9.15 2.23 10.64
CA ARG A 19 -8.18 3.22 10.17
C ARG A 19 -7.40 3.77 11.35
N LEU A 20 -6.09 3.81 11.19
CA LEU A 20 -5.17 4.40 12.16
C LEU A 20 -4.83 5.85 11.77
N VAL A 21 -4.32 6.62 12.72
CA VAL A 21 -3.70 7.92 12.47
C VAL A 21 -2.20 7.75 12.71
N GLN A 22 -1.40 7.95 11.66
CA GLN A 22 0.07 7.81 11.72
C GLN A 22 0.55 6.46 12.31
N GLY A 23 -0.22 5.38 12.07
CA GLY A 23 0.10 4.04 12.58
C GLY A 23 -0.15 3.85 14.09
N GLU A 24 -0.72 4.82 14.80
CA GLU A 24 -0.99 4.72 16.24
C GLU A 24 -2.22 3.84 16.51
N LEU A 25 -2.02 2.70 17.17
CA LEU A 25 -3.04 1.69 17.43
C LEU A 25 -4.15 2.13 18.40
N ASP A 26 -3.91 3.12 19.22
CA ASP A 26 -4.86 3.71 20.18
C ASP A 26 -5.70 4.84 19.57
N LYS A 27 -5.39 5.26 18.35
CA LYS A 27 -6.12 6.26 17.58
C LYS A 27 -6.86 5.64 16.39
N GLU A 28 -7.59 4.55 16.64
CA GLU A 28 -8.32 3.84 15.61
C GLU A 28 -9.78 4.26 15.49
N SER A 29 -10.32 4.15 14.28
CA SER A 29 -11.74 4.18 13.98
C SER A 29 -12.15 2.87 13.36
N ILE A 30 -13.28 2.30 13.78
CA ILE A 30 -13.80 1.00 13.30
C ILE A 30 -14.90 1.25 12.27
N TYR A 31 -14.87 0.51 11.15
CA TYR A 31 -15.81 0.70 10.03
C TYR A 31 -16.61 -0.56 9.68
N GLY A 32 -16.48 -1.63 10.45
CA GLY A 32 -17.28 -2.84 10.29
C GLY A 32 -16.51 -4.06 9.81
N ALA A 33 -17.19 -4.97 9.12
CA ALA A 33 -16.59 -6.18 8.58
C ALA A 33 -15.73 -5.87 7.34
N PRO A 34 -14.49 -6.37 7.25
CA PRO A 34 -13.61 -6.10 6.12
C PRO A 34 -14.19 -6.49 4.75
N LEU A 35 -14.92 -7.59 4.69
CA LEU A 35 -15.57 -8.04 3.46
C LEU A 35 -16.64 -7.05 2.98
N ASP A 36 -17.49 -6.55 3.88
CA ASP A 36 -18.55 -5.62 3.52
C ASP A 36 -17.96 -4.32 2.96
N VAL A 37 -16.93 -3.76 3.64
CA VAL A 37 -16.23 -2.57 3.18
C VAL A 37 -15.57 -2.78 1.82
N ALA A 38 -14.92 -3.94 1.61
CA ALA A 38 -14.28 -4.27 0.35
C ALA A 38 -15.29 -4.41 -0.80
N LEU A 39 -16.45 -5.02 -0.55
CA LEU A 39 -17.55 -5.14 -1.52
C LEU A 39 -18.17 -3.78 -1.86
N GLU A 40 -18.30 -2.87 -0.90
CA GLU A 40 -18.72 -1.50 -1.16
C GLU A 40 -17.77 -0.78 -2.11
N PHE A 41 -16.46 -0.89 -1.93
CA PHE A 41 -15.47 -0.32 -2.86
C PHE A 41 -15.54 -0.97 -4.24
N GLN A 42 -15.69 -2.30 -4.32
CA GLN A 42 -15.89 -2.98 -5.60
C GLN A 42 -17.15 -2.47 -6.32
N ALA A 43 -18.29 -2.36 -5.60
CA ALA A 43 -19.55 -1.83 -6.15
C ALA A 43 -19.43 -0.36 -6.59
N ALA A 44 -18.56 0.41 -5.93
CA ALA A 44 -18.26 1.79 -6.29
C ALA A 44 -17.34 1.93 -7.52
N GLY A 45 -16.86 0.83 -8.09
CA GLY A 45 -16.07 0.80 -9.32
C GLY A 45 -14.55 0.66 -9.12
N ALA A 46 -14.09 0.28 -7.93
CA ALA A 46 -12.69 -0.06 -7.73
C ALA A 46 -12.27 -1.22 -8.65
N GLU A 47 -11.06 -1.17 -9.19
CA GLU A 47 -10.43 -2.30 -9.88
C GLU A 47 -9.33 -2.95 -9.04
N TRP A 48 -8.88 -2.25 -8.02
CA TRP A 48 -7.91 -2.66 -7.05
C TRP A 48 -8.38 -2.42 -5.63
N LEU A 49 -7.87 -3.23 -4.72
CA LEU A 49 -7.97 -3.02 -3.28
C LEU A 49 -6.59 -3.18 -2.66
N HIS A 50 -6.22 -2.30 -1.72
CA HIS A 50 -5.06 -2.49 -0.85
C HIS A 50 -5.56 -3.03 0.48
N LEU A 51 -5.22 -4.29 0.80
CA LEU A 51 -5.70 -5.02 1.97
C LEU A 51 -4.54 -5.30 2.92
N VAL A 52 -4.65 -4.88 4.18
CA VAL A 52 -3.57 -4.94 5.15
C VAL A 52 -3.96 -5.73 6.38
N ASP A 53 -3.14 -6.72 6.77
CA ASP A 53 -3.20 -7.38 8.07
C ASP A 53 -2.37 -6.60 9.10
N LEU A 54 -3.01 -5.75 9.89
CA LEU A 54 -2.32 -4.95 10.90
C LEU A 54 -1.84 -5.81 12.08
N ASP A 55 -2.58 -6.84 12.47
CA ASP A 55 -2.17 -7.72 13.57
C ASP A 55 -0.88 -8.45 13.21
N ALA A 56 -0.79 -8.97 11.99
CA ALA A 56 0.43 -9.60 11.48
C ALA A 56 1.57 -8.58 11.31
N ALA A 57 1.29 -7.37 10.82
CA ALA A 57 2.28 -6.31 10.67
C ALA A 57 2.92 -5.90 12.01
N PHE A 58 2.12 -5.84 13.07
CA PHE A 58 2.58 -5.49 14.43
C PHE A 58 3.00 -6.70 15.27
N GLY A 59 2.93 -7.93 14.73
CA GLY A 59 3.31 -9.16 15.45
C GLY A 59 2.38 -9.49 16.61
N ARG A 60 1.09 -9.15 16.51
CA ARG A 60 0.07 -9.36 17.56
C ARG A 60 -0.92 -10.47 17.25
N GLY A 61 -0.72 -11.18 16.18
CA GLY A 61 -1.62 -12.22 15.67
C GLY A 61 -1.67 -12.21 14.16
N GLU A 62 -2.73 -12.76 13.60
CA GLU A 62 -2.96 -12.77 12.14
C GLU A 62 -4.45 -12.91 11.83
N ASN A 63 -4.85 -12.43 10.66
CA ASN A 63 -6.20 -12.52 10.12
C ASN A 63 -6.25 -13.36 8.83
N SER A 64 -5.31 -14.28 8.63
CA SER A 64 -5.07 -14.99 7.35
C SER A 64 -6.31 -15.62 6.75
N ALA A 65 -7.14 -16.29 7.55
CA ALA A 65 -8.37 -16.93 7.07
C ALA A 65 -9.40 -15.89 6.59
N LEU A 66 -9.57 -14.80 7.33
CA LEU A 66 -10.46 -13.70 6.96
C LEU A 66 -9.99 -13.01 5.68
N LEU A 67 -8.69 -12.75 5.56
CA LEU A 67 -8.13 -12.13 4.35
C LEU A 67 -8.28 -13.02 3.13
N ALA A 68 -8.10 -14.34 3.27
CA ALA A 68 -8.36 -15.31 2.20
C ALA A 68 -9.83 -15.30 1.78
N GLU A 69 -10.77 -15.18 2.74
CA GLU A 69 -12.19 -15.04 2.44
C GLU A 69 -12.47 -13.75 1.66
N VAL A 70 -11.95 -12.60 2.11
CA VAL A 70 -12.11 -11.32 1.44
C VAL A 70 -11.61 -11.39 0.01
N VAL A 71 -10.37 -11.85 -0.20
CA VAL A 71 -9.77 -11.98 -1.55
C VAL A 71 -10.61 -12.92 -2.42
N GLY A 72 -11.07 -14.05 -1.88
CA GLY A 72 -11.84 -15.06 -2.62
C GLY A 72 -13.26 -14.62 -3.01
N LYS A 73 -13.79 -13.57 -2.38
CA LYS A 73 -15.14 -13.03 -2.67
C LYS A 73 -15.12 -11.80 -3.60
N LEU A 74 -13.94 -11.25 -3.86
CA LEU A 74 -13.80 -10.08 -4.72
C LEU A 74 -13.50 -10.48 -6.17
N ASP A 75 -14.08 -9.75 -7.11
CA ASP A 75 -13.79 -9.87 -8.54
C ASP A 75 -12.72 -8.87 -9.01
N ILE A 76 -12.19 -8.06 -8.09
CA ILE A 76 -11.16 -7.05 -8.34
C ILE A 76 -9.78 -7.54 -7.91
N LYS A 77 -8.74 -6.86 -8.37
CA LYS A 77 -7.35 -7.17 -8.01
C LYS A 77 -7.07 -6.74 -6.57
N VAL A 78 -6.37 -7.57 -5.82
CA VAL A 78 -5.98 -7.26 -4.45
C VAL A 78 -4.46 -7.21 -4.33
N GLU A 79 -3.96 -6.13 -3.74
CA GLU A 79 -2.61 -6.01 -3.21
C GLU A 79 -2.68 -6.29 -1.71
N LEU A 80 -2.03 -7.37 -1.27
CA LEU A 80 -2.04 -7.82 0.12
C LEU A 80 -0.77 -7.39 0.84
N SER A 81 -0.90 -6.83 2.03
CA SER A 81 0.20 -6.35 2.86
C SER A 81 0.03 -6.77 4.32
N GLY A 82 1.11 -6.69 5.08
CA GLY A 82 1.13 -6.95 6.52
C GLY A 82 1.66 -8.34 6.89
N GLY A 83 2.72 -8.39 7.69
CA GLY A 83 3.26 -9.61 8.28
C GLY A 83 3.95 -10.60 7.34
N ILE A 84 4.23 -10.24 6.10
CA ILE A 84 4.91 -11.11 5.11
C ILE A 84 6.42 -10.94 5.29
N ARG A 85 7.06 -11.96 5.88
CA ARG A 85 8.48 -11.86 6.31
C ARG A 85 9.32 -13.11 6.12
N ASP A 86 8.74 -14.18 5.61
CA ASP A 86 9.37 -15.48 5.35
C ASP A 86 8.60 -16.26 4.27
N ASP A 87 9.16 -17.40 3.85
CA ASP A 87 8.56 -18.23 2.81
C ASP A 87 7.17 -18.73 3.19
N GLU A 88 6.92 -18.99 4.46
CA GLU A 88 5.62 -19.52 4.90
C GLU A 88 4.55 -18.42 4.83
N SER A 89 4.82 -17.23 5.37
CA SER A 89 3.88 -16.10 5.31
C SER A 89 3.67 -15.63 3.86
N LEU A 90 4.72 -15.62 3.03
CA LEU A 90 4.60 -15.33 1.60
C LEU A 90 3.73 -16.36 0.88
N ARG A 91 3.96 -17.64 1.09
CA ARG A 91 3.16 -18.71 0.50
C ARG A 91 1.69 -18.61 0.89
N ARG A 92 1.39 -18.36 2.16
CA ARG A 92 0.02 -18.13 2.64
C ARG A 92 -0.63 -16.94 1.96
N ALA A 93 0.06 -15.82 1.89
CA ALA A 93 -0.43 -14.60 1.22
C ALA A 93 -0.74 -14.86 -0.27
N LEU A 94 0.19 -15.46 -1.00
CA LEU A 94 0.02 -15.78 -2.43
C LEU A 94 -1.09 -16.81 -2.66
N ALA A 95 -1.31 -17.75 -1.73
CA ALA A 95 -2.36 -18.76 -1.81
C ALA A 95 -3.77 -18.20 -1.66
N THR A 96 -3.94 -16.97 -1.14
CA THR A 96 -5.24 -16.29 -1.09
C THR A 96 -5.81 -15.99 -2.49
N GLY A 97 -4.96 -15.99 -3.53
CA GLY A 97 -5.33 -15.56 -4.88
C GLY A 97 -5.15 -14.06 -5.11
N CYS A 98 -4.54 -13.31 -4.18
CA CYS A 98 -4.22 -11.90 -4.38
C CYS A 98 -3.37 -11.70 -5.65
N ARG A 99 -3.52 -10.56 -6.30
CA ARG A 99 -2.78 -10.25 -7.53
C ARG A 99 -1.29 -10.01 -7.24
N ARG A 100 -0.98 -9.39 -6.12
CA ARG A 100 0.38 -9.14 -5.63
C ARG A 100 0.43 -8.97 -4.12
N VAL A 101 1.62 -9.13 -3.58
CA VAL A 101 1.93 -8.83 -2.19
C VAL A 101 2.84 -7.62 -2.09
N ASN A 102 2.70 -6.85 -1.02
CA ASN A 102 3.58 -5.73 -0.69
C ASN A 102 4.44 -6.09 0.51
N LEU A 103 5.75 -6.21 0.30
CA LEU A 103 6.73 -6.52 1.33
C LEU A 103 7.18 -5.21 2.01
N GLY A 104 7.03 -5.13 3.33
CA GLY A 104 7.50 -3.99 4.11
C GLY A 104 8.85 -4.27 4.77
N THR A 105 8.87 -4.35 6.09
CA THR A 105 10.06 -4.50 6.94
C THR A 105 11.01 -5.62 6.48
N ALA A 106 10.50 -6.76 6.05
CA ALA A 106 11.33 -7.89 5.61
C ALA A 106 12.23 -7.52 4.42
N ALA A 107 11.77 -6.65 3.51
CA ALA A 107 12.56 -6.18 2.39
C ALA A 107 13.78 -5.34 2.82
N LEU A 108 13.74 -4.77 4.02
CA LEU A 108 14.83 -3.99 4.61
C LEU A 108 15.75 -4.87 5.47
N GLU A 109 15.19 -5.80 6.21
CA GLU A 109 15.91 -6.64 7.19
C GLU A 109 16.57 -7.88 6.58
N ASP A 110 15.98 -8.44 5.52
CA ASP A 110 16.51 -9.63 4.82
C ASP A 110 16.65 -9.40 3.31
N PRO A 111 17.70 -8.71 2.88
CA PRO A 111 17.96 -8.44 1.47
C PRO A 111 18.12 -9.70 0.60
N GLU A 112 18.73 -10.75 1.12
CA GLU A 112 18.97 -12.00 0.35
C GLU A 112 17.67 -12.74 0.10
N TRP A 113 16.83 -12.88 1.10
CA TRP A 113 15.48 -13.44 0.95
C TRP A 113 14.65 -12.60 -0.02
N THR A 114 14.70 -11.28 0.12
CA THR A 114 13.95 -10.36 -0.74
C THR A 114 14.36 -10.49 -2.20
N ALA A 115 15.66 -10.50 -2.51
CA ALA A 115 16.16 -10.69 -3.88
C ALA A 115 15.70 -12.03 -4.47
N ARG A 116 15.71 -13.11 -3.68
CA ARG A 116 15.24 -14.42 -4.10
C ARG A 116 13.75 -14.42 -4.43
N VAL A 117 12.90 -13.88 -3.56
CA VAL A 117 11.45 -13.87 -3.80
C VAL A 117 11.04 -12.93 -4.95
N ILE A 118 11.77 -11.83 -5.14
CA ILE A 118 11.60 -10.96 -6.32
C ILE A 118 11.90 -11.74 -7.60
N ALA A 119 13.02 -12.46 -7.65
CA ALA A 119 13.39 -13.27 -8.81
C ALA A 119 12.40 -14.39 -9.09
N GLU A 120 11.84 -15.02 -8.06
CA GLU A 120 10.90 -16.14 -8.16
C GLU A 120 9.49 -15.70 -8.58
N HIS A 121 9.00 -14.59 -8.04
CA HIS A 121 7.59 -14.19 -8.16
C HIS A 121 7.35 -12.96 -9.06
N GLY A 122 8.41 -12.24 -9.44
CA GLY A 122 8.37 -11.14 -10.42
C GLY A 122 7.36 -10.05 -10.07
N ASP A 123 6.42 -9.80 -10.98
CA ASP A 123 5.42 -8.74 -10.87
C ASP A 123 4.38 -8.94 -9.73
N ARG A 124 4.39 -10.10 -9.10
CA ARG A 124 3.60 -10.36 -7.90
C ARG A 124 4.21 -9.80 -6.61
N ILE A 125 5.44 -9.28 -6.67
CA ILE A 125 6.11 -8.64 -5.53
C ILE A 125 6.16 -7.13 -5.74
N ALA A 126 5.60 -6.40 -4.80
CA ALA A 126 5.86 -4.98 -4.59
C ALA A 126 6.66 -4.80 -3.30
N VAL A 127 7.41 -3.72 -3.17
CA VAL A 127 8.09 -3.36 -1.94
C VAL A 127 7.57 -2.03 -1.42
N GLY A 128 7.14 -2.05 -0.15
CA GLY A 128 6.72 -0.87 0.59
C GLY A 128 7.93 -0.13 1.16
N LEU A 129 8.03 1.13 0.82
CA LEU A 129 9.04 2.07 1.29
C LEU A 129 8.33 3.14 2.13
N ASP A 130 8.33 2.93 3.45
CA ASP A 130 7.76 3.86 4.42
C ASP A 130 8.83 4.87 4.80
N VAL A 131 8.64 6.14 4.45
CA VAL A 131 9.67 7.17 4.45
C VAL A 131 9.40 8.22 5.52
N ARG A 132 10.43 8.56 6.28
CA ARG A 132 10.47 9.70 7.18
C ARG A 132 11.65 10.59 6.78
N GLY A 133 11.37 11.68 6.06
CA GLY A 133 12.42 12.46 5.42
C GLY A 133 13.08 11.69 4.27
N HIS A 134 14.32 11.22 4.47
CA HIS A 134 15.04 10.33 3.54
C HIS A 134 15.39 8.99 4.18
N THR A 135 14.96 8.74 5.41
CA THR A 135 15.19 7.51 6.15
C THR A 135 13.97 6.60 6.03
N LEU A 136 14.19 5.32 5.82
CA LEU A 136 13.13 4.32 5.82
C LEU A 136 12.74 3.97 7.25
N ALA A 137 11.46 3.73 7.46
CA ALA A 137 10.89 3.27 8.70
C ALA A 137 10.56 1.77 8.60
N ALA A 138 10.83 1.03 9.66
CA ALA A 138 10.60 -0.40 9.78
C ALA A 138 9.79 -0.73 11.03
N ARG A 139 9.27 -1.97 11.11
CA ARG A 139 8.56 -2.54 12.27
C ARG A 139 7.42 -1.64 12.77
N GLY A 140 6.48 -1.33 11.89
CA GLY A 140 5.37 -0.45 12.23
C GLY A 140 5.84 0.97 12.58
N TRP A 141 6.91 1.42 11.90
CA TRP A 141 7.51 2.76 12.01
C TRP A 141 8.22 3.07 13.33
N THR A 142 8.55 2.03 14.10
CA THR A 142 9.22 2.16 15.41
C THR A 142 10.74 2.12 15.31
N GLN A 143 11.29 1.69 14.18
CA GLN A 143 12.73 1.56 13.94
C GLN A 143 13.13 2.19 12.61
N GLU A 144 14.40 2.56 12.48
CA GLU A 144 14.98 3.02 11.22
C GLU A 144 15.40 1.82 10.36
N GLY A 145 15.11 1.89 9.05
CA GLY A 145 15.36 0.85 8.07
C GLY A 145 16.45 1.18 7.04
N GLY A 146 17.19 2.28 7.24
CA GLY A 146 18.28 2.71 6.35
C GLY A 146 17.90 3.86 5.42
N ASP A 147 18.81 4.19 4.50
CA ASP A 147 18.59 5.25 3.50
C ASP A 147 17.66 4.80 2.38
N LEU A 148 16.74 5.67 1.99
CA LEU A 148 15.74 5.43 0.94
C LEU A 148 16.40 5.12 -0.41
N PHE A 149 17.35 5.95 -0.85
CA PHE A 149 17.88 5.86 -2.21
C PHE A 149 18.89 4.72 -2.36
N GLU A 150 19.67 4.42 -1.32
CA GLU A 150 20.55 3.23 -1.31
C GLU A 150 19.71 1.94 -1.37
N THR A 151 18.60 1.90 -0.63
CA THR A 151 17.67 0.76 -0.64
C THR A 151 16.99 0.63 -2.00
N LEU A 152 16.55 1.75 -2.58
CA LEU A 152 15.91 1.77 -3.90
C LEU A 152 16.86 1.25 -4.99
N GLU A 153 18.12 1.70 -4.99
CA GLU A 153 19.15 1.21 -5.92
C GLU A 153 19.40 -0.29 -5.79
N ARG A 154 19.43 -0.81 -4.56
CA ARG A 154 19.56 -2.25 -4.31
C ARG A 154 18.37 -3.01 -4.88
N LEU A 155 17.16 -2.61 -4.57
CA LEU A 155 15.93 -3.26 -5.03
C LEU A 155 15.76 -3.20 -6.56
N ASP A 156 16.20 -2.12 -7.20
CA ASP A 156 16.23 -2.01 -8.66
C ASP A 156 17.18 -3.04 -9.28
N ARG A 157 18.38 -3.24 -8.69
CA ARG A 157 19.33 -4.30 -9.12
C ARG A 157 18.76 -5.69 -8.92
N ASP A 158 17.99 -5.91 -7.85
CA ASP A 158 17.31 -7.18 -7.56
C ASP A 158 16.09 -7.42 -8.50
N GLY A 159 15.71 -6.43 -9.32
CA GLY A 159 14.64 -6.54 -10.30
C GLY A 159 13.23 -6.34 -9.73
N CYS A 160 13.09 -5.61 -8.62
CA CYS A 160 11.78 -5.29 -8.03
C CYS A 160 10.84 -4.69 -9.08
N ALA A 161 9.59 -5.15 -9.11
CA ALA A 161 8.64 -4.77 -10.15
C ALA A 161 8.00 -3.39 -9.90
N ARG A 162 7.80 -2.98 -8.65
CA ARG A 162 7.19 -1.69 -8.26
C ARG A 162 7.41 -1.37 -6.80
N TYR A 163 7.18 -0.11 -6.45
CA TYR A 163 7.30 0.40 -5.09
C TYR A 163 5.99 1.02 -4.61
N VAL A 164 5.65 0.80 -3.35
CA VAL A 164 4.63 1.56 -2.62
C VAL A 164 5.34 2.53 -1.70
N VAL A 165 5.22 3.83 -1.96
CA VAL A 165 5.95 4.87 -1.22
C VAL A 165 5.00 5.61 -0.31
N THR A 166 5.20 5.49 1.00
CA THR A 166 4.41 6.15 2.04
C THR A 166 5.24 7.20 2.74
N ASP A 167 4.78 8.46 2.76
CA ASP A 167 5.30 9.44 3.71
C ASP A 167 4.61 9.24 5.07
N VAL A 168 5.36 8.68 6.03
CA VAL A 168 4.88 8.35 7.38
C VAL A 168 4.33 9.58 8.11
N ALA A 169 4.93 10.75 7.89
CA ALA A 169 4.47 12.00 8.52
C ALA A 169 3.13 12.51 7.95
N LYS A 170 2.78 12.07 6.75
CA LYS A 170 1.54 12.45 6.05
C LYS A 170 0.43 11.41 6.23
N ASP A 171 0.76 10.14 6.49
CA ASP A 171 -0.24 9.08 6.52
C ASP A 171 -1.31 9.30 7.59
N GLY A 172 -2.56 9.14 7.19
CA GLY A 172 -3.73 9.34 8.06
C GLY A 172 -3.99 10.79 8.50
N THR A 173 -3.21 11.79 8.06
CA THR A 173 -3.33 13.19 8.50
C THR A 173 -4.31 14.03 7.69
N LEU A 174 -4.66 13.64 6.47
CA LEU A 174 -5.43 14.44 5.52
C LEU A 174 -4.74 15.80 5.20
N ALA A 175 -3.42 15.81 5.14
CA ALA A 175 -2.62 17.02 4.90
C ALA A 175 -2.05 17.13 3.48
N GLY A 176 -2.54 16.31 2.56
CA GLY A 176 -2.07 16.19 1.18
C GLY A 176 -0.87 15.22 1.05
N PRO A 177 -0.67 14.62 -0.15
CA PRO A 177 0.46 13.74 -0.43
C PRO A 177 1.78 14.52 -0.51
N ASN A 178 2.91 13.82 -0.33
CA ASN A 178 4.23 14.40 -0.51
C ASN A 178 4.68 14.27 -1.98
N LEU A 179 4.27 15.23 -2.82
CA LEU A 179 4.58 15.22 -4.25
C LEU A 179 6.08 15.32 -4.53
N GLU A 180 6.83 16.04 -3.70
CA GLU A 180 8.28 16.20 -3.89
C GLU A 180 9.03 14.89 -3.60
N LEU A 181 8.63 14.15 -2.57
CA LEU A 181 9.15 12.81 -2.31
C LEU A 181 8.88 11.88 -3.51
N LEU A 182 7.64 11.87 -4.02
CA LEU A 182 7.27 11.03 -5.16
C LEU A 182 8.07 11.37 -6.42
N LYS A 183 8.25 12.65 -6.73
CA LYS A 183 9.09 13.11 -7.86
C LYS A 183 10.54 12.64 -7.68
N SER A 184 11.10 12.76 -6.47
CA SER A 184 12.46 12.34 -6.17
C SER A 184 12.65 10.84 -6.35
N VAL A 185 11.69 10.04 -5.87
CA VAL A 185 11.72 8.58 -6.07
C VAL A 185 11.58 8.21 -7.55
N CYS A 186 10.61 8.81 -8.27
CA CYS A 186 10.42 8.56 -9.70
C CYS A 186 11.64 9.00 -10.55
N ALA A 187 12.41 9.98 -10.09
CA ALA A 187 13.66 10.36 -10.75
C ALA A 187 14.82 9.36 -10.51
N ALA A 188 14.75 8.59 -9.42
CA ALA A 188 15.79 7.64 -9.02
C ALA A 188 15.55 6.20 -9.53
N THR A 189 14.34 5.89 -10.00
CA THR A 189 13.98 4.56 -10.53
C THR A 189 13.16 4.65 -11.81
N THR A 190 13.23 3.61 -12.63
CA THR A 190 12.34 3.45 -13.81
C THR A 190 11.13 2.57 -13.49
N LYS A 191 11.03 2.07 -12.26
CA LYS A 191 9.94 1.19 -11.85
C LYS A 191 8.70 2.00 -11.46
N PRO A 192 7.49 1.45 -11.68
CA PRO A 192 6.26 2.08 -11.24
C PRO A 192 6.22 2.37 -9.75
N VAL A 193 5.68 3.53 -9.40
CA VAL A 193 5.54 3.99 -8.01
C VAL A 193 4.07 4.16 -7.68
N ILE A 194 3.63 3.60 -6.56
CA ILE A 194 2.30 3.79 -5.98
C ILE A 194 2.45 4.76 -4.82
N ALA A 195 1.72 5.87 -4.89
CA ALA A 195 1.69 6.87 -3.83
C ALA A 195 0.83 6.40 -2.66
N SER A 196 1.29 6.62 -1.43
CA SER A 196 0.55 6.31 -0.22
C SER A 196 0.71 7.40 0.84
N GLY A 197 -0.37 7.68 1.56
CA GLY A 197 -0.39 8.64 2.67
C GLY A 197 -0.77 10.07 2.29
N GLY A 198 -1.57 10.68 3.14
CA GLY A 198 -1.88 12.11 3.12
C GLY A 198 -3.00 12.57 2.20
N ILE A 199 -3.44 11.79 1.22
CA ILE A 199 -4.51 12.19 0.28
C ILE A 199 -5.74 12.67 1.05
N SER A 200 -6.23 13.87 0.70
CA SER A 200 -7.30 14.57 1.43
C SER A 200 -8.41 15.14 0.55
N SER A 201 -8.17 15.31 -0.74
CA SER A 201 -9.09 15.98 -1.67
C SER A 201 -9.00 15.44 -3.09
N LEU A 202 -9.96 15.81 -3.93
CA LEU A 202 -9.92 15.52 -5.36
C LEU A 202 -8.77 16.26 -6.07
N ASP A 203 -8.37 17.43 -5.56
CA ASP A 203 -7.20 18.15 -6.09
C ASP A 203 -5.91 17.36 -5.87
N ASP A 204 -5.79 16.63 -4.75
CA ASP A 204 -4.66 15.73 -4.50
C ASP A 204 -4.64 14.58 -5.52
N ILE A 205 -5.81 14.01 -5.84
CA ILE A 205 -5.93 12.97 -6.89
C ILE A 205 -5.52 13.55 -8.25
N ALA A 206 -5.97 14.76 -8.59
CA ALA A 206 -5.58 15.44 -9.83
C ALA A 206 -4.06 15.68 -9.90
N ALA A 207 -3.46 16.13 -8.80
CA ALA A 207 -2.02 16.35 -8.70
C ALA A 207 -1.21 15.05 -8.89
N LEU A 208 -1.66 13.93 -8.30
CA LEU A 208 -1.05 12.62 -8.49
C LEU A 208 -1.26 12.10 -9.93
N THR A 209 -2.43 12.33 -10.51
CA THR A 209 -2.72 11.97 -11.91
C THR A 209 -1.78 12.68 -12.88
N ALA A 210 -1.41 13.93 -12.61
CA ALA A 210 -0.43 14.66 -13.40
C ALA A 210 0.99 14.05 -13.34
N LEU A 211 1.30 13.23 -12.33
CA LEU A 211 2.58 12.53 -12.19
C LEU A 211 2.61 11.16 -12.87
N VAL A 212 1.53 10.68 -13.47
CA VAL A 212 1.50 9.38 -14.17
C VAL A 212 2.56 9.29 -15.25
N GLY A 213 2.77 10.37 -16.00
CA GLY A 213 3.83 10.46 -17.03
C GLY A 213 5.26 10.45 -16.48
N THR A 214 5.46 10.62 -15.18
CA THR A 214 6.77 10.64 -14.54
C THR A 214 7.11 9.38 -13.77
N GLY A 215 6.20 8.41 -13.69
CA GLY A 215 6.42 7.11 -13.05
C GLY A 215 5.45 6.75 -11.94
N VAL A 216 4.54 7.64 -11.52
CA VAL A 216 3.47 7.29 -10.59
C VAL A 216 2.43 6.44 -11.33
N GLU A 217 2.24 5.20 -10.89
CA GLU A 217 1.29 4.24 -11.48
C GLU A 217 -0.08 4.34 -10.81
N GLY A 218 -0.11 4.54 -9.50
CA GLY A 218 -1.33 4.50 -8.73
C GLY A 218 -1.23 5.22 -7.40
N ALA A 219 -2.34 5.23 -6.67
CA ALA A 219 -2.43 5.81 -5.34
C ALA A 219 -3.30 4.96 -4.42
N ILE A 220 -2.81 4.72 -3.21
CA ILE A 220 -3.58 4.12 -2.13
C ILE A 220 -4.39 5.22 -1.45
N VAL A 221 -5.71 5.07 -1.42
CA VAL A 221 -6.63 6.03 -0.84
C VAL A 221 -7.30 5.41 0.38
N GLY A 222 -6.96 5.92 1.55
CA GLY A 222 -7.48 5.42 2.81
C GLY A 222 -8.43 6.41 3.48
N LYS A 223 -7.95 7.12 4.48
CA LYS A 223 -8.75 7.95 5.40
C LYS A 223 -9.71 8.93 4.72
N ALA A 224 -9.34 9.50 3.57
CA ALA A 224 -10.19 10.45 2.86
C ALA A 224 -11.54 9.85 2.44
N LEU A 225 -11.57 8.59 1.99
CA LEU A 225 -12.80 7.87 1.64
C LEU A 225 -13.68 7.63 2.87
N TYR A 226 -13.08 7.16 3.96
CA TYR A 226 -13.79 6.88 5.21
C TYR A 226 -14.30 8.16 5.90
N ALA A 227 -13.58 9.26 5.75
CA ALA A 227 -13.98 10.56 6.28
C ALA A 227 -15.00 11.31 5.38
N GLY A 228 -15.39 10.69 4.25
CA GLY A 228 -16.36 11.29 3.33
C GLY A 228 -15.87 12.60 2.68
N LYS A 229 -14.54 12.74 2.49
CA LYS A 229 -13.96 13.93 1.83
C LYS A 229 -14.35 13.99 0.36
N PHE A 230 -14.51 12.84 -0.26
CA PHE A 230 -15.03 12.61 -1.60
C PHE A 230 -15.46 11.14 -1.72
N THR A 231 -16.23 10.82 -2.74
CA THR A 231 -16.60 9.44 -3.06
C THR A 231 -15.53 8.79 -3.95
N LEU A 232 -15.46 7.45 -3.94
CA LEU A 232 -14.56 6.73 -4.85
C LEU A 232 -14.91 7.02 -6.31
N GLN A 233 -16.20 7.14 -6.66
CA GLN A 233 -16.64 7.46 -8.03
C GLN A 233 -16.14 8.83 -8.49
N GLU A 234 -16.16 9.85 -7.61
CA GLU A 234 -15.57 11.16 -7.92
C GLU A 234 -14.07 11.08 -8.14
N ALA A 235 -13.36 10.34 -7.26
CA ALA A 235 -11.93 10.14 -7.40
C ALA A 235 -11.56 9.41 -8.68
N LEU A 236 -12.31 8.36 -9.07
CA LEU A 236 -12.10 7.63 -10.32
C LEU A 236 -12.23 8.53 -11.55
N LYS A 237 -13.22 9.41 -11.59
CA LYS A 237 -13.35 10.39 -12.69
C LYS A 237 -12.13 11.31 -12.78
N VAL A 238 -11.65 11.81 -11.66
CA VAL A 238 -10.48 12.71 -11.61
C VAL A 238 -9.20 11.97 -11.99
N SER A 239 -9.09 10.68 -11.64
CA SER A 239 -7.95 9.84 -12.02
C SER A 239 -7.86 9.50 -13.51
N GLY A 240 -8.87 9.85 -14.30
CA GLY A 240 -8.91 9.66 -15.75
C GLY A 240 -9.61 8.36 -16.18
N LYS A 241 -10.45 7.81 -15.30
CA LYS A 241 -11.19 6.57 -15.52
C LYS A 241 -12.69 6.80 -15.78
#